data_130764dc595891e18c6ec6c32204cfed
#
_entry.id   130764dc595891e18c6ec6c32204cfed
#
_cell.length_a   1.000
_cell.length_b   1.000
_cell.length_c   1.000
_cell.angle_alpha   90.00
_cell.angle_beta   90.00
_cell.angle_gamma   90.00
#
_symmetry.space_group_name_H-M   'P 1'
#
loop_
_entity.id
_entity.type
_entity.pdbx_description
1 polymer ?
#
loop_
_entity_poly.entity_id
_entity_poly.type
_entity_poly.pdbx_seq_one_letter_code
_entity_poly.pdbx_strand_id
1 'polypeptide(L)'
;MDEFVRLFPVHPDYIDTFERVTVVEKREVLKTLSMSMKAILGKDVPQDEPGLIAFDSYWNTLKQNPSFRAIPEIRAVIDCSQVLESRIENAITRRQYKPMALRLIHALSVHRLTTGDIYAPMGATAEELRDRLFLFDPLSAELGGDEPDKDLQTHVETVLREILKTVSGQFISFNADNRQFYLD
;
A
#
# COMPACT_ATOMS: atom_id res chain seq x y z
N MET A 1 -11.69 -15.71 -10.42
CA MET A 1 -10.59 -16.02 -11.37
C MET A 1 -10.72 -15.27 -12.69
N ASP A 2 -11.91 -15.17 -13.27
CA ASP A 2 -12.12 -14.47 -14.56
C ASP A 2 -11.81 -12.96 -14.54
N GLU A 3 -12.05 -12.29 -13.43
CA GLU A 3 -11.80 -10.85 -13.28
C GLU A 3 -10.30 -10.53 -13.28
N PHE A 4 -9.49 -11.32 -12.58
CA PHE A 4 -8.04 -11.21 -12.61
C PHE A 4 -7.47 -11.35 -14.02
N VAL A 5 -7.97 -12.31 -14.79
CA VAL A 5 -7.51 -12.54 -16.16
C VAL A 5 -7.86 -11.37 -17.07
N ARG A 6 -9.02 -10.75 -16.85
CA ARG A 6 -9.47 -9.60 -17.65
C ARG A 6 -8.72 -8.30 -17.33
N LEU A 7 -8.34 -8.10 -16.07
CA LEU A 7 -7.71 -6.88 -15.61
C LEU A 7 -6.17 -6.96 -15.59
N PHE A 8 -5.60 -8.16 -15.78
CA PHE A 8 -4.14 -8.32 -15.79
C PHE A 8 -3.46 -7.26 -16.70
N PRO A 9 -2.39 -6.58 -16.25
CA PRO A 9 -1.64 -6.78 -15.01
C PRO A 9 -2.12 -5.93 -13.83
N VAL A 10 -3.37 -5.49 -13.81
CA VAL A 10 -3.94 -4.64 -12.77
C VAL A 10 -4.69 -5.50 -11.76
N HIS A 11 -4.48 -5.23 -10.48
CA HIS A 11 -5.25 -5.86 -9.42
C HIS A 11 -6.70 -5.37 -9.45
N PRO A 12 -7.73 -6.25 -9.32
CA PRO A 12 -9.14 -5.84 -9.31
C PRO A 12 -9.44 -4.71 -8.31
N ASP A 13 -8.93 -4.82 -7.09
CA ASP A 13 -9.11 -3.81 -6.04
C ASP A 13 -8.55 -2.42 -6.37
N TYR A 14 -7.75 -2.28 -7.43
CA TYR A 14 -7.31 -0.97 -7.89
C TYR A 14 -8.50 -0.10 -8.29
N ILE A 15 -9.39 -0.65 -9.09
CA ILE A 15 -10.59 0.05 -9.58
C ILE A 15 -11.53 0.35 -8.41
N ASP A 16 -11.85 -0.67 -7.61
CA ASP A 16 -12.77 -0.54 -6.46
C ASP A 16 -12.28 0.48 -5.42
N THR A 17 -10.96 0.54 -5.21
CA THR A 17 -10.37 1.51 -4.30
C THR A 17 -10.58 2.92 -4.82
N PHE A 18 -10.29 3.18 -6.11
CA PHE A 18 -10.41 4.52 -6.67
C PHE A 18 -11.83 4.95 -6.99
N GLU A 19 -12.80 4.06 -7.02
CA GLU A 19 -14.22 4.43 -7.01
C GLU A 19 -14.65 5.10 -5.70
N ARG A 20 -13.96 4.76 -4.61
CA ARG A 20 -14.21 5.32 -3.26
C ARG A 20 -13.36 6.56 -2.95
N VAL A 21 -12.26 6.78 -3.66
CA VAL A 21 -11.43 7.99 -3.49
C VAL A 21 -12.08 9.16 -4.23
N THR A 22 -12.88 9.95 -3.51
CA THR A 22 -13.66 11.05 -4.09
C THR A 22 -12.83 12.32 -4.38
N VAL A 23 -11.67 12.44 -3.78
CA VAL A 23 -10.78 13.62 -3.90
C VAL A 23 -9.94 13.62 -5.18
N VAL A 24 -9.94 12.51 -5.93
CA VAL A 24 -9.19 12.35 -7.16
C VAL A 24 -10.13 12.13 -8.34
N GLU A 25 -9.91 12.87 -9.44
CA GLU A 25 -10.69 12.69 -10.64
C GLU A 25 -10.40 11.32 -11.29
N LYS A 26 -11.44 10.59 -11.67
CA LYS A 26 -11.33 9.27 -12.36
C LYS A 26 -10.40 9.32 -13.58
N ARG A 27 -10.39 10.45 -14.31
CA ARG A 27 -9.52 10.65 -15.46
C ARG A 27 -8.03 10.59 -15.10
N GLU A 28 -7.63 11.20 -13.99
CA GLU A 28 -6.23 11.18 -13.53
C GLU A 28 -5.82 9.77 -13.07
N VAL A 29 -6.71 9.05 -12.42
CA VAL A 29 -6.49 7.64 -12.04
C VAL A 29 -6.24 6.78 -13.27
N LEU A 30 -7.09 6.87 -14.29
CA LEU A 30 -6.96 6.11 -15.53
C LEU A 30 -5.69 6.48 -16.32
N LYS A 31 -5.32 7.76 -16.34
CA LYS A 31 -4.08 8.23 -16.95
C LYS A 31 -2.86 7.63 -16.25
N THR A 32 -2.81 7.66 -14.93
CA THR A 32 -1.72 7.09 -14.15
C THR A 32 -1.63 5.58 -14.34
N LEU A 33 -2.77 4.89 -14.32
CA LEU A 33 -2.85 3.46 -14.60
C LEU A 33 -2.27 3.14 -16.01
N SER A 34 -2.68 3.90 -17.02
CA SER A 34 -2.13 3.74 -18.39
C SER A 34 -0.62 3.95 -18.45
N MET A 35 -0.09 4.91 -17.68
CA MET A 35 1.36 5.13 -17.59
C MET A 35 2.07 3.96 -16.90
N SER A 36 1.51 3.44 -15.81
CA SER A 36 2.05 2.27 -15.10
C SER A 36 2.05 1.03 -15.99
N MET A 37 0.97 0.78 -16.72
CA MET A 37 0.90 -0.31 -17.69
C MET A 37 1.97 -0.19 -18.80
N LYS A 38 2.14 1.02 -19.35
CA LYS A 38 3.18 1.28 -20.36
C LYS A 38 4.60 1.06 -19.82
N ALA A 39 4.83 1.36 -18.55
CA ALA A 39 6.13 1.21 -17.92
C ALA A 39 6.57 -0.25 -17.77
N ILE A 40 5.65 -1.20 -17.73
CA ILE A 40 5.95 -2.65 -17.65
C ILE A 40 5.91 -3.36 -19.01
N LEU A 41 5.37 -2.72 -20.06
CA LEU A 41 5.32 -3.30 -21.39
C LEU A 41 6.73 -3.60 -21.93
N GLY A 42 6.92 -4.83 -22.41
CA GLY A 42 8.18 -5.28 -22.99
C GLY A 42 9.31 -5.50 -22.00
N LYS A 43 9.01 -5.49 -20.70
CA LYS A 43 9.95 -5.90 -19.65
C LYS A 43 9.70 -7.34 -19.24
N ASP A 44 10.75 -8.00 -18.76
CA ASP A 44 10.61 -9.30 -18.12
C ASP A 44 9.83 -9.18 -16.82
N VAL A 45 9.14 -10.27 -16.44
CA VAL A 45 8.46 -10.35 -15.15
C VAL A 45 9.50 -10.27 -14.03
N PRO A 46 9.36 -9.34 -13.06
CA PRO A 46 10.29 -9.28 -11.93
C PRO A 46 10.33 -10.62 -11.18
N GLN A 47 11.51 -10.99 -10.69
CA GLN A 47 11.66 -12.22 -9.88
C GLN A 47 11.40 -11.99 -8.40
N ASP A 48 11.54 -10.76 -7.95
CA ASP A 48 11.47 -10.31 -6.55
C ASP A 48 10.25 -9.43 -6.26
N GLU A 49 9.41 -9.17 -7.27
CA GLU A 49 8.16 -8.43 -7.16
C GLU A 49 7.04 -9.14 -7.93
N PRO A 50 5.77 -9.00 -7.52
CA PRO A 50 4.65 -9.68 -8.19
C PRO A 50 4.38 -9.22 -9.62
N GLY A 51 4.99 -8.15 -10.08
CA GLY A 51 4.79 -7.61 -11.43
C GLY A 51 3.38 -7.10 -11.72
N LEU A 52 2.56 -6.91 -10.68
CA LEU A 52 1.18 -6.44 -10.78
C LEU A 52 1.05 -5.00 -10.30
N ILE A 53 0.09 -4.29 -10.89
CA ILE A 53 -0.22 -2.92 -10.51
C ILE A 53 -1.33 -2.97 -9.46
N ALA A 54 -0.98 -2.69 -8.19
CA ALA A 54 -1.91 -2.51 -7.10
C ALA A 54 -2.10 -1.02 -6.77
N PHE A 55 -3.13 -0.70 -5.99
CA PHE A 55 -3.54 0.69 -5.74
C PHE A 55 -2.50 1.52 -4.96
N ASP A 56 -1.60 0.90 -4.22
CA ASP A 56 -0.49 1.55 -3.52
C ASP A 56 0.44 2.31 -4.47
N SER A 57 0.59 1.82 -5.70
CA SER A 57 1.45 2.45 -6.73
C SER A 57 1.03 3.87 -7.10
N TYR A 58 -0.26 4.19 -6.98
CA TYR A 58 -0.79 5.52 -7.28
C TYR A 58 -0.31 6.59 -6.29
N TRP A 59 0.04 6.20 -5.06
CA TRP A 59 0.46 7.14 -4.01
C TRP A 59 1.63 8.02 -4.44
N ASN A 60 2.60 7.46 -5.15
CA ASN A 60 3.74 8.21 -5.65
C ASN A 60 3.36 9.32 -6.63
N THR A 61 2.36 9.10 -7.47
CA THR A 61 1.83 10.13 -8.39
C THR A 61 1.03 11.17 -7.62
N LEU A 62 0.20 10.74 -6.67
CA LEU A 62 -0.66 11.62 -5.90
C LEU A 62 0.16 12.59 -5.04
N LYS A 63 1.13 12.12 -4.29
CA LYS A 63 1.95 12.96 -3.40
C LYS A 63 2.81 13.99 -4.13
N GLN A 64 3.09 13.80 -5.43
CA GLN A 64 3.86 14.73 -6.26
C GLN A 64 2.99 15.81 -6.91
N ASN A 65 1.68 15.64 -6.96
CA ASN A 65 0.78 16.57 -7.62
C ASN A 65 0.51 17.81 -6.74
N PRO A 66 0.90 19.03 -7.18
CA PRO A 66 0.70 20.26 -6.39
C PRO A 66 -0.77 20.54 -6.08
N SER A 67 -1.69 20.17 -6.97
CA SER A 67 -3.13 20.40 -6.76
C SER A 67 -3.66 19.60 -5.57
N PHE A 68 -3.17 18.39 -5.34
CA PHE A 68 -3.55 17.58 -4.19
C PHE A 68 -2.93 18.12 -2.90
N ARG A 69 -1.71 18.62 -2.96
CA ARG A 69 -1.06 19.26 -1.80
C ARG A 69 -1.73 20.56 -1.36
N ALA A 70 -2.51 21.19 -2.22
CA ALA A 70 -3.29 22.38 -1.88
C ALA A 70 -4.53 22.07 -1.04
N ILE A 71 -4.99 20.80 -1.01
CA ILE A 71 -6.12 20.34 -0.23
C ILE A 71 -5.63 19.95 1.17
N PRO A 72 -6.08 20.64 2.26
CA PRO A 72 -5.53 20.45 3.60
C PRO A 72 -5.57 18.99 4.09
N GLU A 73 -6.67 18.30 3.83
CA GLU A 73 -6.89 16.91 4.26
C GLU A 73 -5.91 15.95 3.57
N ILE A 74 -5.71 16.12 2.25
CA ILE A 74 -4.76 15.30 1.49
C ILE A 74 -3.33 15.63 1.90
N ARG A 75 -3.04 16.90 2.12
CA ARG A 75 -1.73 17.35 2.59
C ARG A 75 -1.37 16.70 3.92
N ALA A 76 -2.30 16.63 4.87
CA ALA A 76 -2.07 15.98 6.16
C ALA A 76 -1.65 14.50 5.98
N VAL A 77 -2.32 13.76 5.11
CA VAL A 77 -1.96 12.36 4.79
C VAL A 77 -0.59 12.28 4.11
N ILE A 78 -0.28 13.21 3.19
CA ILE A 78 1.02 13.25 2.52
C ILE A 78 2.14 13.51 3.54
N ASP A 79 1.98 14.49 4.42
CA ASP A 79 2.98 14.85 5.42
C ASP A 79 3.22 13.68 6.41
N CYS A 80 2.15 13.02 6.86
CA CYS A 80 2.21 11.82 7.68
C CYS A 80 2.98 10.68 6.96
N SER A 81 2.62 10.38 5.72
CA SER A 81 3.28 9.35 4.92
C SER A 81 4.76 9.64 4.70
N GLN A 82 5.15 10.89 4.44
CA GLN A 82 6.55 11.26 4.25
C GLN A 82 7.40 11.06 5.51
N VAL A 83 6.84 11.34 6.69
CA VAL A 83 7.52 11.04 7.97
C VAL A 83 7.74 9.53 8.10
N LEU A 84 6.72 8.71 7.83
CA LEU A 84 6.81 7.26 7.90
C LEU A 84 7.81 6.70 6.87
N GLU A 85 7.78 7.17 5.62
CA GLU A 85 8.76 6.79 4.59
C GLU A 85 10.20 7.09 5.06
N SER A 86 10.44 8.29 5.60
CA SER A 86 11.75 8.66 6.14
C SER A 86 12.19 7.77 7.30
N ARG A 87 11.26 7.41 8.20
CA ARG A 87 11.54 6.50 9.32
C ARG A 87 11.84 5.08 8.83
N ILE A 88 11.09 4.57 7.86
CA ILE A 88 11.35 3.28 7.25
C ILE A 88 12.77 3.23 6.69
N GLU A 89 13.16 4.26 5.93
CA GLU A 89 14.49 4.29 5.31
C GLU A 89 15.63 4.38 6.33
N ASN A 90 15.45 5.14 7.42
CA ASN A 90 16.53 5.43 8.35
C ASN A 90 16.57 4.54 9.60
N ALA A 91 15.44 4.01 10.07
CA ALA A 91 15.31 3.31 11.33
C ALA A 91 15.12 1.79 11.17
N ILE A 92 14.55 1.30 10.07
CA ILE A 92 14.43 -0.14 9.85
C ILE A 92 15.81 -0.71 9.49
N THR A 93 16.35 -1.55 10.37
CA THR A 93 17.67 -2.17 10.19
C THR A 93 17.64 -3.34 9.21
N ARG A 94 16.53 -4.07 9.15
CA ARG A 94 16.33 -5.20 8.22
C ARG A 94 15.97 -4.67 6.84
N ARG A 95 16.97 -4.53 5.98
CA ARG A 95 16.82 -3.95 4.63
C ARG A 95 15.74 -4.64 3.79
N GLN A 96 15.58 -5.95 3.94
CA GLN A 96 14.55 -6.74 3.23
C GLN A 96 13.12 -6.34 3.57
N TYR A 97 12.87 -5.71 4.72
CA TYR A 97 11.53 -5.24 5.09
C TYR A 97 11.15 -3.91 4.45
N LYS A 98 12.14 -3.11 4.02
CA LYS A 98 11.87 -1.75 3.52
C LYS A 98 10.96 -1.69 2.31
N PRO A 99 11.15 -2.50 1.24
CA PRO A 99 10.26 -2.44 0.08
C PRO A 99 8.80 -2.73 0.46
N MET A 100 8.56 -3.79 1.24
CA MET A 100 7.23 -4.13 1.72
C MET A 100 6.68 -3.03 2.65
N ALA A 101 7.47 -2.50 3.57
CA ALA A 101 7.07 -1.44 4.49
C ALA A 101 6.62 -0.18 3.74
N LEU A 102 7.33 0.23 2.69
CA LEU A 102 6.94 1.36 1.85
C LEU A 102 5.60 1.11 1.14
N ARG A 103 5.42 -0.07 0.57
CA ARG A 103 4.14 -0.44 -0.07
C ARG A 103 2.97 -0.41 0.92
N LEU A 104 3.17 -0.94 2.13
CA LEU A 104 2.15 -0.93 3.19
C LEU A 104 1.74 0.50 3.59
N ILE A 105 2.71 1.41 3.78
CA ILE A 105 2.41 2.80 4.09
C ILE A 105 1.73 3.52 2.92
N HIS A 106 2.15 3.27 1.69
CA HIS A 106 1.48 3.83 0.51
C HIS A 106 0.02 3.35 0.42
N ALA A 107 -0.22 2.06 0.67
CA ALA A 107 -1.57 1.50 0.67
C ALA A 107 -2.45 2.09 1.77
N LEU A 108 -1.95 2.20 2.99
CA LEU A 108 -2.67 2.83 4.09
C LEU A 108 -2.95 4.30 3.81
N SER A 109 -2.04 5.02 3.14
CA SER A 109 -2.23 6.41 2.74
C SER A 109 -3.36 6.55 1.71
N VAL A 110 -3.38 5.71 0.67
CA VAL A 110 -4.49 5.69 -0.30
C VAL A 110 -5.79 5.27 0.40
N HIS A 111 -5.75 4.24 1.25
CA HIS A 111 -6.91 3.76 2.00
C HIS A 111 -7.52 4.87 2.87
N ARG A 112 -6.69 5.71 3.49
CA ARG A 112 -7.14 6.87 4.26
C ARG A 112 -8.01 7.83 3.45
N LEU A 113 -7.73 7.97 2.17
CA LEU A 113 -8.49 8.83 1.26
C LEU A 113 -9.80 8.20 0.75
N THR A 114 -10.01 6.90 0.99
CA THR A 114 -11.29 6.24 0.63
C THR A 114 -12.39 6.47 1.65
N THR A 115 -12.04 6.97 2.82
CA THR A 115 -13.00 7.29 3.88
C THR A 115 -13.52 8.70 3.67
N GLY A 116 -14.85 8.88 3.70
CA GLY A 116 -15.46 10.21 3.60
C GLY A 116 -15.12 11.11 4.80
N ASP A 117 -14.68 10.52 5.90
CA ASP A 117 -14.17 11.18 7.09
C ASP A 117 -12.73 10.74 7.33
N ILE A 118 -11.79 11.63 7.04
CA ILE A 118 -10.35 11.36 7.25
C ILE A 118 -9.97 11.25 8.73
N TYR A 119 -10.83 11.66 9.64
CA TYR A 119 -10.61 11.54 11.08
C TYR A 119 -11.17 10.22 11.65
N ALA A 120 -11.95 9.47 10.87
CA ALA A 120 -12.38 8.15 11.29
C ALA A 120 -11.17 7.19 11.38
N PRO A 121 -10.98 6.47 12.50
CA PRO A 121 -9.88 5.53 12.67
C PRO A 121 -10.13 4.24 11.87
N MET A 122 -10.20 4.37 10.56
CA MET A 122 -10.41 3.25 9.65
C MET A 122 -9.08 2.87 8.99
N GLY A 123 -8.78 1.59 9.02
CA GLY A 123 -7.57 1.04 8.48
C GLY A 123 -7.80 -0.27 7.74
N ALA A 124 -6.73 -1.04 7.60
CA ALA A 124 -6.76 -2.35 6.99
C ALA A 124 -6.03 -3.37 7.87
N THR A 125 -6.49 -4.61 7.85
CA THR A 125 -5.81 -5.73 8.50
C THR A 125 -4.59 -6.19 7.68
N ALA A 126 -3.68 -6.95 8.30
CA ALA A 126 -2.55 -7.54 7.58
C ALA A 126 -3.01 -8.49 6.47
N GLU A 127 -4.12 -9.21 6.68
CA GLU A 127 -4.73 -10.09 5.70
C GLU A 127 -5.26 -9.31 4.48
N GLU A 128 -6.04 -8.25 4.73
CA GLU A 128 -6.53 -7.38 3.66
C GLU A 128 -5.40 -6.75 2.85
N LEU A 129 -4.33 -6.28 3.50
CA LEU A 129 -3.18 -5.70 2.82
C LEU A 129 -2.42 -6.75 2.00
N ARG A 130 -2.23 -7.97 2.54
CA ARG A 130 -1.62 -9.09 1.81
C ARG A 130 -2.35 -9.34 0.50
N ASP A 131 -3.67 -9.49 0.57
CA ASP A 131 -4.49 -9.90 -0.58
C ASP A 131 -4.66 -8.77 -1.60
N ARG A 132 -4.92 -7.55 -1.13
CA ARG A 132 -5.22 -6.41 -2.00
C ARG A 132 -4.00 -5.80 -2.69
N LEU A 133 -2.78 -6.04 -2.18
CA LEU A 133 -1.55 -5.50 -2.75
C LEU A 133 -0.75 -6.53 -3.54
N PHE A 134 -1.13 -7.80 -3.51
CA PHE A 134 -0.27 -8.88 -4.02
C PHE A 134 1.14 -8.76 -3.46
N LEU A 135 1.24 -8.78 -2.14
CA LEU A 135 2.54 -8.75 -1.50
C LEU A 135 3.28 -10.07 -1.76
N PHE A 136 4.57 -9.97 -1.94
CA PHE A 136 5.46 -11.09 -2.18
C PHE A 136 6.66 -10.99 -1.25
N ASP A 137 7.08 -12.10 -0.69
CA ASP A 137 8.33 -12.22 0.06
C ASP A 137 9.13 -13.40 -0.49
N PRO A 138 10.29 -13.14 -1.12
CA PRO A 138 11.11 -14.19 -1.69
C PRO A 138 11.51 -15.26 -0.68
N LEU A 139 11.77 -14.88 0.56
CA LEU A 139 12.17 -15.81 1.62
C LEU A 139 11.03 -16.76 2.01
N SER A 140 9.82 -16.26 2.12
CA SER A 140 8.65 -17.10 2.40
C SER A 140 8.37 -18.06 1.25
N ALA A 141 8.61 -17.64 0.01
CA ALA A 141 8.45 -18.49 -1.17
C ALA A 141 9.53 -19.60 -1.25
N GLU A 142 10.77 -19.30 -0.85
CA GLU A 142 11.88 -20.27 -0.86
C GLU A 142 11.79 -21.29 0.28
N LEU A 143 11.35 -20.86 1.46
CA LEU A 143 11.29 -21.74 2.65
C LEU A 143 10.13 -22.73 2.61
N GLY A 144 9.11 -22.51 1.79
CA GLY A 144 8.05 -23.45 1.49
C GLY A 144 7.33 -23.94 2.75
N GLY A 145 6.54 -23.10 3.39
CA GLY A 145 5.67 -23.53 4.49
C GLY A 145 4.46 -24.33 4.01
N ASP A 146 3.81 -25.05 4.92
CA ASP A 146 2.56 -25.77 4.64
C ASP A 146 1.38 -24.83 4.34
N GLU A 147 1.45 -23.57 4.81
CA GLU A 147 0.42 -22.53 4.68
C GLU A 147 1.05 -21.19 4.25
N PRO A 148 1.51 -21.06 3.00
CA PRO A 148 2.27 -19.89 2.53
C PRO A 148 1.52 -18.56 2.63
N ASP A 149 0.20 -18.58 2.55
CA ASP A 149 -0.66 -17.41 2.73
C ASP A 149 -0.63 -16.90 4.18
N LYS A 150 -0.65 -17.78 5.16
CA LYS A 150 -0.54 -17.41 6.59
C LYS A 150 0.87 -16.97 6.96
N ASP A 151 1.88 -17.61 6.36
CA ASP A 151 3.27 -17.21 6.56
C ASP A 151 3.50 -15.78 6.04
N LEU A 152 2.99 -15.47 4.85
CA LEU A 152 3.05 -14.13 4.29
C LEU A 152 2.25 -13.12 5.13
N GLN A 153 1.05 -13.49 5.62
CA GLN A 153 0.27 -12.63 6.51
C GLN A 153 1.03 -12.30 7.80
N THR A 154 1.66 -13.31 8.41
CA THR A 154 2.49 -13.13 9.61
C THR A 154 3.68 -12.22 9.34
N HIS A 155 4.28 -12.34 8.15
CA HIS A 155 5.36 -11.46 7.72
C HIS A 155 4.88 -10.02 7.56
N VAL A 156 3.75 -9.80 6.90
CA VAL A 156 3.13 -8.46 6.75
C VAL A 156 2.86 -7.84 8.12
N GLU A 157 2.28 -8.59 9.06
CA GLU A 157 2.03 -8.11 10.42
C GLU A 157 3.34 -7.75 11.14
N THR A 158 4.38 -8.56 10.95
CA THR A 158 5.71 -8.29 11.52
C THR A 158 6.28 -6.97 10.99
N VAL A 159 6.21 -6.74 9.68
CA VAL A 159 6.68 -5.49 9.06
C VAL A 159 5.88 -4.28 9.57
N LEU A 160 4.55 -4.39 9.67
CA LEU A 160 3.70 -3.31 10.22
C LEU A 160 4.08 -2.98 11.67
N ARG A 161 4.35 -4.00 12.50
CA ARG A 161 4.79 -3.81 13.90
C ARG A 161 6.19 -3.19 13.98
N GLU A 162 7.09 -3.50 13.06
CA GLU A 162 8.39 -2.81 12.97
C GLU A 162 8.22 -1.33 12.60
N ILE A 163 7.31 -1.00 11.68
CA ILE A 163 6.99 0.41 11.37
C ILE A 163 6.48 1.14 12.63
N LEU A 164 5.50 0.55 13.35
CA LEU A 164 4.98 1.11 14.61
C LEU A 164 6.08 1.43 15.62
N LYS A 165 7.08 0.54 15.76
CA LYS A 165 8.21 0.75 16.67
C LYS A 165 9.08 1.94 16.25
N THR A 166 9.30 2.15 14.95
CA THR A 166 10.17 3.25 14.44
C THR A 166 9.65 4.62 14.79
N VAL A 167 8.34 4.75 14.99
CA VAL A 167 7.66 6.02 15.28
C VAL A 167 7.04 6.06 16.68
N SER A 168 7.29 5.04 17.51
CA SER A 168 6.75 4.95 18.88
C SER A 168 5.22 5.10 18.93
N GLY A 169 4.52 4.54 17.93
CA GLY A 169 3.07 4.62 17.82
C GLY A 169 2.52 5.98 17.40
N GLN A 170 3.36 6.88 16.87
CA GLN A 170 2.92 8.13 16.25
C GLN A 170 2.76 7.94 14.74
N PHE A 171 1.81 8.65 14.13
CA PHE A 171 1.53 8.63 12.69
C PHE A 171 0.91 7.33 12.14
N ILE A 172 1.00 6.24 12.87
CA ILE A 172 0.35 4.96 12.55
C ILE A 172 -0.05 4.30 13.87
N SER A 173 -1.27 3.78 13.91
CA SER A 173 -1.86 3.10 15.07
C SER A 173 -2.36 1.71 14.72
N PHE A 174 -2.50 0.88 15.74
CA PHE A 174 -3.08 -0.45 15.65
C PHE A 174 -4.30 -0.55 16.57
N ASN A 175 -5.46 -0.87 16.01
CA ASN A 175 -6.67 -1.15 16.76
C ASN A 175 -6.75 -2.66 17.05
N ALA A 176 -6.66 -3.04 18.33
CA ALA A 176 -6.66 -4.44 18.75
C ALA A 176 -8.03 -5.13 18.57
N ASP A 177 -9.14 -4.38 18.62
CA ASP A 177 -10.50 -4.94 18.56
C ASP A 177 -10.82 -5.47 17.16
N ASN A 178 -10.38 -4.75 16.11
CA ASN A 178 -10.62 -5.13 14.72
C ASN A 178 -9.34 -5.52 13.96
N ARG A 179 -8.18 -5.52 14.64
CA ARG A 179 -6.85 -5.85 14.09
C ARG A 179 -6.42 -4.98 12.91
N GLN A 180 -6.95 -3.79 12.80
CA GLN A 180 -6.61 -2.86 11.72
C GLN A 180 -5.43 -1.95 12.09
N PHE A 181 -4.60 -1.69 11.09
CA PHE A 181 -3.58 -0.64 11.09
C PHE A 181 -4.11 0.55 10.31
N TYR A 182 -3.91 1.76 10.81
CA TYR A 182 -4.38 3.00 10.17
C TYR A 182 -3.41 4.14 10.41
N LEU A 183 -3.44 5.15 9.52
CA LEU A 183 -2.69 6.38 9.73
C LEU A 183 -3.47 7.33 10.66
N ASP A 184 -2.75 7.93 11.60
CA ASP A 184 -3.31 8.93 12.54
C ASP A 184 -3.22 10.35 11.96
#